data_7a3259a71e6d84c4693cb48e1473fddf
#
_entry.id   7a3259a71e6d84c4693cb48e1473fddf
#
_cell.length_a   1.000
_cell.length_b   1.000
_cell.length_c   1.000
_cell.angle_alpha   90.00
_cell.angle_beta   90.00
_cell.angle_gamma   90.00
#
_symmetry.space_group_name_H-M   'P 1'
#
loop_
_entity.id
_entity.type
_entity.pdbx_description
1 polymer ?
#
loop_
_entity_poly.entity_id
_entity_poly.type
_entity_poly.pdbx_seq_one_letter_code
_entity_poly.pdbx_strand_id
1 'polypeptide(L)'
;MILVDSDVLIEHLRGNTAARDWLVHARQSSGPLAISVVSLTEIAGGMRSPERREVIRLLGSMQRFEVSEQVAWRAATLMREHRRSHTGIGLGDYLIAATALTEGLELATLNVRHYPMFPGLARPFPA
;
A
#
# COMPACT_ATOMS: atom_id res chain seq x y z
N MET A 1 9.15 -7.60 5.95
CA MET A 1 8.25 -6.48 6.29
C MET A 1 7.22 -6.34 5.18
N ILE A 2 6.01 -6.00 5.52
CA ILE A 2 4.89 -5.90 4.58
C ILE A 2 4.56 -4.42 4.34
N LEU A 3 4.58 -4.00 3.08
CA LEU A 3 4.10 -2.70 2.65
C LEU A 3 2.60 -2.80 2.37
N VAL A 4 1.82 -2.01 3.10
CA VAL A 4 0.35 -2.08 3.03
C VAL A 4 -0.16 -0.96 2.14
N ASP A 5 -0.94 -1.32 1.11
CA ASP A 5 -1.55 -0.35 0.21
C ASP A 5 -2.69 0.40 0.91
N SER A 6 -2.99 1.59 0.43
CA SER A 6 -4.02 2.46 1.01
C SER A 6 -5.40 1.79 1.07
N ASP A 7 -5.76 0.96 0.09
CA ASP A 7 -7.08 0.33 0.04
C ASP A 7 -7.34 -0.60 1.23
N VAL A 8 -6.32 -1.31 1.72
CA VAL A 8 -6.42 -2.16 2.91
C VAL A 8 -6.70 -1.30 4.15
N LEU A 9 -5.98 -0.19 4.28
CA LEU A 9 -6.10 0.72 5.42
C LEU A 9 -7.44 1.46 5.40
N ILE A 10 -7.90 1.85 4.22
CA ILE A 10 -9.20 2.51 4.05
C ILE A 10 -10.33 1.56 4.46
N GLU A 11 -10.26 0.28 4.09
CA GLU A 11 -11.26 -0.71 4.52
C GLU A 11 -11.28 -0.86 6.04
N HIS A 12 -10.12 -0.87 6.68
CA HIS A 12 -10.04 -0.89 8.14
C HIS A 12 -10.70 0.35 8.75
N LEU A 13 -10.41 1.53 8.22
CA LEU A 13 -10.98 2.78 8.70
C LEU A 13 -12.50 2.86 8.49
N ARG A 14 -13.02 2.14 7.51
CA ARG A 14 -14.47 2.03 7.25
C ARG A 14 -15.16 1.01 8.15
N GLY A 15 -14.43 0.34 9.03
CA GLY A 15 -14.98 -0.62 9.96
C GLY A 15 -15.05 -2.07 9.46
N ASN A 16 -14.33 -2.38 8.38
CA ASN A 16 -14.23 -3.76 7.89
C ASN A 16 -13.43 -4.60 8.87
N THR A 17 -14.11 -5.56 9.53
CA THR A 17 -13.48 -6.39 10.57
C THR A 17 -12.44 -7.35 10.00
N ALA A 18 -12.60 -7.83 8.78
CA ALA A 18 -11.61 -8.68 8.13
C ALA A 18 -10.31 -7.92 7.90
N ALA A 19 -10.40 -6.65 7.52
CA ALA A 19 -9.22 -5.79 7.37
C ALA A 19 -8.51 -5.59 8.69
N ARG A 20 -9.27 -5.28 9.75
CA ARG A 20 -8.71 -5.11 11.09
C ARG A 20 -8.01 -6.38 11.57
N ASP A 21 -8.67 -7.51 11.44
CA ASP A 21 -8.11 -8.79 11.90
C ASP A 21 -6.85 -9.14 11.14
N TRP A 22 -6.83 -8.90 9.84
CA TRP A 22 -5.64 -9.14 9.04
C TRP A 22 -4.47 -8.24 9.48
N LEU A 23 -4.74 -6.93 9.72
CA LEU A 23 -3.70 -6.00 10.15
C LEU A 23 -3.10 -6.40 11.50
N VAL A 24 -3.94 -6.80 12.45
CA VAL A 24 -3.49 -7.27 13.76
C VAL A 24 -2.61 -8.52 13.61
N HIS A 25 -3.10 -9.50 12.85
CA HIS A 25 -2.36 -10.75 12.64
C HIS A 25 -1.04 -10.52 11.92
N ALA A 26 -1.05 -9.70 10.87
CA ALA A 26 0.17 -9.40 10.10
C ALA A 26 1.22 -8.72 10.97
N ARG A 27 0.80 -7.78 11.83
CA ARG A 27 1.72 -7.11 12.75
C ARG A 27 2.31 -8.06 13.78
N GLN A 28 1.50 -8.99 14.29
CA GLN A 28 1.98 -10.01 15.24
C GLN A 28 2.99 -10.96 14.61
N SER A 29 2.77 -11.37 13.36
CA SER A 29 3.59 -12.37 12.71
C SER A 29 4.84 -11.80 12.02
N SER A 30 4.79 -10.55 11.53
CA SER A 30 5.90 -9.97 10.76
C SER A 30 6.46 -8.66 11.33
N GLY A 31 5.96 -8.22 12.50
CA GLY A 31 6.42 -6.98 13.13
C GLY A 31 5.76 -5.75 12.53
N PRO A 32 6.36 -4.56 12.71
CA PRO A 32 5.79 -3.32 12.22
C PRO A 32 5.48 -3.38 10.73
N LEU A 33 4.30 -2.88 10.36
CA LEU A 33 3.88 -2.79 8.97
C LEU A 33 4.42 -1.49 8.35
N ALA A 34 4.61 -1.51 7.05
CA ALA A 34 5.16 -0.38 6.30
C ALA A 34 4.07 0.32 5.47
N ILE A 35 4.25 1.60 5.25
CA ILE A 35 3.40 2.42 4.39
C ILE A 35 4.27 3.33 3.53
N SER A 36 3.88 3.50 2.27
CA SER A 36 4.48 4.52 1.40
C SER A 36 3.90 5.89 1.75
N VAL A 37 4.71 6.94 1.62
CA VAL A 37 4.20 8.31 1.73
C VAL A 37 3.14 8.62 0.68
N VAL A 38 3.11 7.89 -0.44
CA VAL A 38 2.04 7.97 -1.43
C VAL A 38 0.70 7.57 -0.81
N SER A 39 0.66 6.42 -0.14
CA SER A 39 -0.55 5.94 0.55
C SER A 39 -0.93 6.85 1.71
N LEU A 40 0.04 7.38 2.44
CA LEU A 40 -0.20 8.36 3.49
C LEU A 40 -0.94 9.57 2.91
N THR A 41 -0.49 10.09 1.78
CA THR A 41 -1.13 11.23 1.12
C THR A 41 -2.56 10.92 0.71
N GLU A 42 -2.80 9.75 0.13
CA GLU A 42 -4.13 9.33 -0.28
C GLU A 42 -5.10 9.24 0.91
N ILE A 43 -4.65 8.64 2.00
CA ILE A 43 -5.48 8.45 3.19
C ILE A 43 -5.72 9.78 3.90
N ALA A 44 -4.66 10.53 4.18
CA ALA A 44 -4.76 11.81 4.88
C ALA A 44 -5.51 12.85 4.05
N GLY A 45 -5.33 12.84 2.74
CA GLY A 45 -6.02 13.75 1.84
C GLY A 45 -7.51 13.48 1.71
N GLY A 46 -7.92 12.23 1.93
CA GLY A 46 -9.33 11.83 1.84
C GLY A 46 -10.06 11.80 3.18
N MET A 47 -9.37 12.02 4.30
CA MET A 47 -10.01 11.93 5.61
C MET A 47 -10.90 13.12 5.91
N ARG A 48 -11.99 12.88 6.65
CA ARG A 48 -12.84 13.93 7.21
C ARG A 48 -12.35 14.32 8.60
N SER A 49 -12.67 15.54 9.04
CA SER A 49 -12.22 16.08 10.34
C SER A 49 -12.49 15.13 11.53
N PRO A 50 -13.66 14.50 11.65
CA PRO A 50 -13.92 13.56 12.77
C PRO A 50 -13.02 12.34 12.75
N GLU A 51 -12.44 11.97 11.61
CA GLU A 51 -11.60 10.79 11.45
C GLU A 51 -10.13 11.06 11.78
N ARG A 52 -9.74 12.31 11.91
CA ARG A 52 -8.34 12.73 11.98
C ARG A 52 -7.53 12.00 13.05
N ARG A 53 -8.06 11.90 14.26
CA ARG A 53 -7.35 11.28 15.39
C ARG A 53 -7.03 9.81 15.10
N GLU A 54 -8.01 9.09 14.59
CA GLU A 54 -7.87 7.67 14.27
C GLU A 54 -6.89 7.44 13.12
N VAL A 55 -6.97 8.26 12.07
CA VAL A 55 -6.06 8.21 10.92
C VAL A 55 -4.62 8.47 11.38
N ILE A 56 -4.39 9.53 12.14
CA ILE A 56 -3.05 9.87 12.64
C ILE A 56 -2.49 8.74 13.51
N ARG A 57 -3.31 8.13 14.36
CA ARG A 57 -2.89 7.01 15.19
C ARG A 57 -2.49 5.80 14.35
N LEU A 58 -3.31 5.45 13.36
CA LEU A 58 -3.02 4.32 12.48
C LEU A 58 -1.73 4.53 11.70
N LEU A 59 -1.60 5.67 11.04
CA LEU A 59 -0.41 5.97 10.23
C LEU A 59 0.84 6.10 11.10
N GLY A 60 0.70 6.61 12.31
CA GLY A 60 1.81 6.74 13.27
C GLY A 60 2.35 5.41 13.76
N SER A 61 1.58 4.32 13.68
CA SER A 61 2.01 2.98 14.08
C SER A 61 2.82 2.27 12.99
N MET A 62 2.91 2.84 11.79
CA MET A 62 3.52 2.20 10.63
C MET A 62 4.85 2.84 10.29
N GLN A 63 5.77 2.03 9.75
CA GLN A 63 7.05 2.54 9.26
C GLN A 63 6.85 3.17 7.89
N ARG A 64 7.26 4.42 7.74
CA ARG A 64 7.08 5.18 6.51
C ARG A 64 8.26 5.00 5.57
N PHE A 65 7.96 4.82 4.29
CA PHE A 65 8.96 4.79 3.22
C PHE A 65 8.71 5.93 2.25
N GLU A 66 9.77 6.68 1.99
CA GLU A 66 9.72 7.82 1.09
C GLU A 66 9.88 7.41 -0.36
N VAL A 67 9.45 8.28 -1.27
CA VAL A 67 9.72 8.13 -2.68
C VAL A 67 11.10 8.73 -2.95
N SER A 68 12.12 7.89 -2.92
CA SER A 68 13.49 8.29 -3.26
C SER A 68 13.66 8.40 -4.77
N GLU A 69 14.79 8.97 -5.20
CA GLU A 69 15.13 9.00 -6.62
C GLU A 69 15.22 7.57 -7.18
N GLN A 70 15.80 6.64 -6.42
CA GLN A 70 15.89 5.23 -6.83
C GLN A 70 14.52 4.62 -7.05
N VAL A 71 13.57 4.88 -6.15
CA VAL A 71 12.18 4.44 -6.30
C VAL A 71 11.54 5.06 -7.54
N ALA A 72 11.77 6.34 -7.78
CA ALA A 72 11.22 7.04 -8.95
C ALA A 72 11.72 6.43 -10.26
N TRP A 73 13.02 6.14 -10.35
CA TRP A 73 13.58 5.48 -11.53
C TRP A 73 13.01 4.07 -11.74
N ARG A 74 12.87 3.32 -10.65
CA ARG A 74 12.26 1.99 -10.72
C ARG A 74 10.81 2.06 -11.19
N ALA A 75 10.05 3.03 -10.67
CA ALA A 75 8.67 3.24 -11.10
C ALA A 75 8.59 3.56 -12.59
N ALA A 76 9.48 4.39 -13.10
CA ALA A 76 9.54 4.73 -14.52
C ALA A 76 9.78 3.47 -15.37
N THR A 77 10.66 2.59 -14.93
CA THR A 77 10.93 1.32 -15.61
C THR A 77 9.68 0.43 -15.64
N LEU A 78 8.99 0.31 -14.52
CA LEU A 78 7.74 -0.47 -14.41
C LEU A 78 6.65 0.10 -15.33
N MET A 79 6.52 1.42 -15.40
CA MET A 79 5.57 2.08 -16.29
C MET A 79 5.83 1.69 -17.74
N ARG A 80 7.09 1.73 -18.19
CA ARG A 80 7.46 1.38 -19.54
C ARG A 80 7.20 -0.08 -19.87
N GLU A 81 7.36 -0.97 -18.88
CA GLU A 81 7.15 -2.40 -19.07
C GLU A 81 5.67 -2.79 -19.13
N HIS A 82 4.81 -2.09 -18.40
CA HIS A 82 3.42 -2.56 -18.15
C HIS A 82 2.31 -1.71 -18.76
N ARG A 83 2.53 -0.42 -19.03
CA ARG A 83 1.42 0.48 -19.40
C ARG A 83 0.72 0.11 -20.71
N ARG A 84 1.39 -0.59 -21.64
CA ARG A 84 0.78 -1.01 -22.91
C ARG A 84 -0.13 -2.22 -22.74
N SER A 85 0.26 -3.15 -21.88
CA SER A 85 -0.47 -4.40 -21.64
C SER A 85 -1.48 -4.29 -20.51
N HIS A 86 -1.31 -3.33 -19.60
CA HIS A 86 -2.14 -3.16 -18.41
C HIS A 86 -2.59 -1.72 -18.31
N THR A 87 -3.86 -1.47 -18.65
CA THR A 87 -4.47 -0.14 -18.51
C THR A 87 -5.02 0.02 -17.09
N GLY A 88 -5.16 1.27 -16.64
CA GLY A 88 -5.76 1.56 -15.35
C GLY A 88 -4.80 1.60 -14.18
N ILE A 89 -3.53 1.24 -14.37
CA ILE A 89 -2.53 1.37 -13.30
C ILE A 89 -2.11 2.84 -13.22
N GLY A 90 -2.34 3.45 -12.06
CA GLY A 90 -2.00 4.85 -11.84
C GLY A 90 -0.57 5.07 -11.38
N LEU A 91 -0.14 6.33 -11.39
CA LEU A 91 1.19 6.71 -10.93
C LEU A 91 1.45 6.25 -9.50
N GLY A 92 0.47 6.42 -8.61
CA GLY A 92 0.60 5.98 -7.21
C GLY A 92 0.88 4.50 -7.09
N ASP A 93 0.20 3.66 -7.88
CA ASP A 93 0.41 2.22 -7.87
C ASP A 93 1.84 1.85 -8.30
N TYR A 94 2.35 2.51 -9.35
CA TYR A 94 3.73 2.28 -9.79
C TYR A 94 4.74 2.69 -8.73
N LEU A 95 4.51 3.79 -8.04
CA LEU A 95 5.40 4.25 -6.96
C LEU A 95 5.37 3.30 -5.77
N ILE A 96 4.20 2.77 -5.41
CA ILE A 96 4.07 1.78 -4.34
C ILE A 96 4.78 0.48 -4.72
N ALA A 97 4.54 0.00 -5.94
CA ALA A 97 5.21 -1.21 -6.44
C ALA A 97 6.74 -1.05 -6.44
N ALA A 98 7.22 0.09 -6.93
CA ALA A 98 8.64 0.38 -6.96
C ALA A 98 9.26 0.45 -5.56
N THR A 99 8.53 1.00 -4.59
CA THR A 99 8.97 1.03 -3.19
C THR A 99 9.15 -0.39 -2.66
N ALA A 100 8.15 -1.24 -2.84
CA ALA A 100 8.22 -2.63 -2.38
C ALA A 100 9.38 -3.38 -3.01
N LEU A 101 9.58 -3.24 -4.32
CA LEU A 101 10.67 -3.92 -5.02
C LEU A 101 12.05 -3.39 -4.63
N THR A 102 12.18 -2.07 -4.48
CA THR A 102 13.45 -1.44 -4.12
C THR A 102 13.87 -1.78 -2.70
N GLU A 103 12.91 -1.78 -1.78
CA GLU A 103 13.17 -2.01 -0.35
C GLU A 103 13.06 -3.48 0.06
N GLY A 104 12.72 -4.38 -0.87
CA GLY A 104 12.59 -5.81 -0.57
C GLY A 104 11.41 -6.13 0.34
N LEU A 105 10.29 -5.44 0.16
CA LEU A 105 9.10 -5.60 0.98
C LEU A 105 8.06 -6.46 0.25
N GLU A 106 7.29 -7.23 1.03
CA GLU A 106 6.09 -7.86 0.52
C GLU A 106 5.01 -6.80 0.36
N LEU A 107 4.10 -6.98 -0.60
CA LEU A 107 3.00 -6.06 -0.84
C LEU A 107 1.67 -6.68 -0.40
N ALA A 108 0.87 -5.92 0.34
CA ALA A 108 -0.52 -6.27 0.66
C ALA A 108 -1.45 -5.24 0.04
N THR A 109 -2.31 -5.69 -0.86
CA THR A 109 -3.26 -4.85 -1.58
C THR A 109 -4.54 -5.63 -1.90
N LEU A 110 -5.66 -4.93 -1.97
CA LEU A 110 -6.92 -5.49 -2.45
C LEU A 110 -7.03 -5.40 -3.97
N ASN A 111 -6.26 -4.52 -4.59
CA ASN A 111 -6.33 -4.24 -6.02
C ASN A 111 -5.22 -4.97 -6.77
N VAL A 112 -5.21 -6.30 -6.67
CA VAL A 112 -4.12 -7.14 -7.20
C VAL A 112 -3.91 -6.96 -8.70
N ARG A 113 -4.94 -6.59 -9.46
CA ARG A 113 -4.84 -6.38 -10.91
C ARG A 113 -3.97 -5.19 -11.29
N HIS A 114 -3.77 -4.23 -10.38
CA HIS A 114 -2.89 -3.09 -10.61
C HIS A 114 -1.41 -3.42 -10.38
N TYR A 115 -1.11 -4.64 -9.94
CA TYR A 115 0.26 -5.03 -9.59
C TYR A 115 0.72 -6.30 -10.32
N PRO A 116 0.72 -6.27 -11.67
CA PRO A 116 1.15 -7.45 -12.46
C PRO A 116 2.63 -7.79 -12.29
N MET A 117 3.42 -6.84 -11.75
CA MET A 117 4.84 -7.05 -11.45
C MET A 117 5.08 -7.94 -10.23
N PHE A 118 4.03 -8.36 -9.52
CA PHE A 118 4.12 -9.28 -8.39
C PHE A 118 3.42 -10.59 -8.74
N PRO A 119 4.13 -11.57 -9.31
CA PRO A 119 3.51 -12.86 -9.66
C PRO A 119 2.94 -13.56 -8.43
N GLY A 120 1.73 -14.11 -8.57
CA GLY A 120 1.09 -14.85 -7.49
C GLY A 120 0.51 -13.99 -6.37
N LEU A 121 0.46 -12.67 -6.55
CA LEU A 121 -0.10 -11.79 -5.54
C LEU A 121 -1.59 -12.08 -5.33
N ALA A 122 -1.98 -12.34 -4.07
CA ALA A 122 -3.36 -12.59 -3.68
C ALA A 122 -3.82 -11.53 -2.70
N ARG A 123 -5.14 -11.31 -2.65
CA ARG A 123 -5.72 -10.40 -1.66
C ARG A 123 -5.47 -10.92 -0.25
N PRO A 124 -5.18 -10.04 0.73
CA PRO A 124 -4.94 -10.46 2.11
C PRO A 124 -6.22 -10.96 2.80
N PHE A 125 -7.38 -10.54 2.33
CA PHE A 125 -8.69 -10.98 2.83
C PHE A 125 -9.73 -10.74 1.73
N PRO A 126 -10.88 -11.43 1.78
CA PRO A 126 -11.97 -11.16 0.83
C PRO A 126 -12.50 -9.75 1.02
N ALA A 127 -12.71 -9.04 -0.08
CA ALA A 127 -13.20 -7.65 -0.04
C ALA A 127 -14.54 -7.51 -0.72
#